data_6d6939e3a499fd71fe83a0bd866c8c6e
#
_entry.id   6d6939e3a499fd71fe83a0bd866c8c6e
#
_cell.length_a   1.000
_cell.length_b   1.000
_cell.length_c   1.000
_cell.angle_alpha   90.00
_cell.angle_beta   90.00
_cell.angle_gamma   90.00
#
_symmetry.space_group_name_H-M   'P 1'
#
loop_
_entity.id
_entity.type
_entity.pdbx_description
1 polymer ?
#
loop_
_entity_poly.entity_id
_entity_poly.type
_entity_poly.pdbx_seq_one_letter_code
_entity_poly.pdbx_strand_id
1 'polypeptide(L)'
;MAWKPTLGGLLQGKSEVSATLQASITATAAKSPRAGLAVIVIHGIDDGLIPAAFSSAPYVAVAKDQGRNVCYWRVHNAQHFDAFIALPAWTNRYVPLMPYAYHALDVV
;
A
#
# COMPACT_ATOMS: atom_id res chain seq x y z
N MET A 1 4.68 -36.58 -12.11
CA MET A 1 4.77 -35.34 -11.30
C MET A 1 3.59 -34.46 -11.69
N ALA A 2 2.76 -34.09 -10.75
CA ALA A 2 1.66 -33.18 -11.04
C ALA A 2 2.22 -31.78 -11.34
N TRP A 3 1.91 -31.23 -12.52
CA TRP A 3 2.27 -29.88 -12.87
C TRP A 3 1.49 -28.88 -11.97
N LYS A 4 2.21 -27.96 -11.35
CA LYS A 4 1.59 -26.88 -10.58
C LYS A 4 1.49 -25.64 -11.48
N PRO A 5 0.30 -25.12 -11.70
CA PRO A 5 0.15 -23.92 -12.51
C PRO A 5 0.88 -22.74 -11.86
N THR A 6 1.50 -21.90 -12.68
CA THR A 6 2.05 -20.62 -12.23
C THR A 6 0.91 -19.65 -11.89
N LEU A 7 1.17 -18.62 -11.08
CA LEU A 7 0.19 -17.57 -10.79
C LEU A 7 -0.35 -16.94 -12.08
N GLY A 8 0.51 -16.66 -13.08
CA GLY A 8 0.10 -16.14 -14.37
C GLY A 8 -0.86 -17.08 -15.12
N GLY A 9 -0.59 -18.39 -15.08
CA GLY A 9 -1.47 -19.40 -15.67
C GLY A 9 -2.82 -19.48 -14.96
N LEU A 10 -2.85 -19.33 -13.64
CA LEU A 10 -4.10 -19.26 -12.87
C LEU A 10 -4.91 -18.01 -13.18
N LEU A 11 -4.26 -16.86 -13.34
CA LEU A 11 -4.92 -15.59 -13.66
C LEU A 11 -5.54 -15.60 -15.08
N GLN A 12 -4.92 -16.29 -16.03
CA GLN A 12 -5.36 -16.37 -17.44
C GLN A 12 -6.21 -17.60 -17.72
N GLY A 13 -6.23 -18.57 -16.80
CA GLY A 13 -6.95 -19.83 -16.97
C GLY A 13 -8.47 -19.66 -16.89
N LYS A 14 -9.19 -20.71 -17.35
CA LYS A 14 -10.65 -20.78 -17.33
C LYS A 14 -11.17 -21.87 -16.37
N SER A 15 -10.31 -22.39 -15.50
CA SER A 15 -10.70 -23.38 -14.51
C SER A 15 -11.52 -22.76 -13.38
N GLU A 16 -12.20 -23.60 -12.59
CA GLU A 16 -12.93 -23.14 -11.38
C GLU A 16 -12.00 -22.42 -10.39
N VAL A 17 -10.77 -22.92 -10.22
CA VAL A 17 -9.75 -22.28 -9.36
C VAL A 17 -9.39 -20.89 -9.92
N SER A 18 -9.24 -20.76 -11.23
CA SER A 18 -8.96 -19.47 -11.89
C SER A 18 -10.12 -18.49 -11.69
N ALA A 19 -11.35 -18.93 -11.82
CA ALA A 19 -12.55 -18.13 -11.60
C ALA A 19 -12.64 -17.63 -10.15
N THR A 20 -12.38 -18.51 -9.19
CA THR A 20 -12.36 -18.18 -7.76
C THR A 20 -11.25 -17.14 -7.45
N LEU A 21 -10.06 -17.33 -8.02
CA LEU A 21 -8.95 -16.40 -7.85
C LEU A 21 -9.28 -15.02 -8.42
N GLN A 22 -9.82 -14.97 -9.64
CA GLN A 22 -10.22 -13.70 -10.28
C GLN A 22 -11.32 -12.98 -9.49
N ALA A 23 -12.31 -13.72 -9.00
CA ALA A 23 -13.36 -13.16 -8.15
C ALA A 23 -12.80 -12.57 -6.85
N SER A 24 -11.86 -13.26 -6.20
CA SER A 24 -11.19 -12.78 -4.99
C SER A 24 -10.36 -11.52 -5.25
N ILE A 25 -9.59 -11.48 -6.34
CA ILE A 25 -8.83 -10.29 -6.75
C ILE A 25 -9.78 -9.11 -6.99
N THR A 26 -10.87 -9.33 -7.71
CA THR A 26 -11.85 -8.28 -8.00
C THR A 26 -12.51 -7.75 -6.72
N ALA A 27 -12.85 -8.65 -5.79
CA ALA A 27 -13.49 -8.30 -4.53
C ALA A 27 -12.58 -7.48 -3.61
N THR A 28 -11.27 -7.75 -3.64
CA THR A 28 -10.27 -7.12 -2.77
C THR A 28 -9.45 -6.03 -3.46
N ALA A 29 -9.70 -5.77 -4.75
CA ALA A 29 -8.98 -4.74 -5.49
C ALA A 29 -9.17 -3.36 -4.86
N ALA A 30 -8.06 -2.64 -4.67
CA ALA A 30 -8.09 -1.27 -4.20
C ALA A 30 -8.81 -0.39 -5.21
N LYS A 31 -9.71 0.45 -4.72
CA LYS A 31 -10.45 1.44 -5.51
C LYS A 31 -10.05 2.84 -5.08
N SER A 32 -10.08 3.77 -6.01
CA SER A 32 -9.89 5.18 -5.68
C SER A 32 -10.94 5.65 -4.68
N PRO A 33 -10.59 6.63 -3.82
CA PRO A 33 -11.55 7.22 -2.90
C PRO A 33 -12.75 7.79 -3.67
N ARG A 34 -13.90 7.86 -3.03
CA ARG A 34 -15.05 8.55 -3.62
C ARG A 34 -14.73 10.02 -3.89
N ALA A 35 -15.40 10.61 -4.86
CA ALA A 35 -15.26 12.03 -5.17
C ALA A 35 -15.65 12.89 -3.95
N GLY A 36 -14.91 13.98 -3.74
CA GLY A 36 -15.15 14.92 -2.65
C GLY A 36 -14.60 14.50 -1.29
N LEU A 37 -14.04 13.28 -1.18
CA LEU A 37 -13.35 12.86 0.05
C LEU A 37 -11.91 13.34 0.03
N ALA A 38 -11.49 14.06 1.08
CA ALA A 38 -10.09 14.37 1.33
C ALA A 38 -9.40 13.14 1.94
N VAL A 39 -8.27 12.76 1.38
CA VAL A 39 -7.49 11.59 1.83
C VAL A 39 -6.03 11.96 1.94
N ILE A 40 -5.42 11.59 3.06
CA ILE A 40 -3.96 11.65 3.23
C ILE A 40 -3.43 10.22 3.26
N VAL A 41 -2.54 9.90 2.35
CA VAL A 41 -1.80 8.64 2.33
C VAL A 41 -0.41 8.91 2.89
N ILE A 42 -0.01 8.18 3.93
CA ILE A 42 1.29 8.32 4.58
C ILE A 42 2.06 7.02 4.39
N HIS A 43 3.31 7.13 3.92
CA HIS A 43 4.14 5.95 3.68
C HIS A 43 5.60 6.24 4.03
N GLY A 44 6.22 5.33 4.77
CA GLY A 44 7.66 5.34 5.00
C GLY A 44 8.40 4.88 3.73
N ILE A 45 9.23 5.73 3.15
CA ILE A 45 9.87 5.38 1.86
C ILE A 45 10.97 4.33 1.98
N ASP A 46 11.44 4.06 3.19
CA ASP A 46 12.38 2.97 3.46
C ASP A 46 11.68 1.68 3.91
N ASP A 47 10.36 1.59 3.68
CA ASP A 47 9.57 0.40 3.97
C ASP A 47 10.05 -0.79 3.12
N GLY A 48 10.75 -1.71 3.77
CA GLY A 48 11.30 -2.92 3.13
C GLY A 48 10.30 -4.07 3.07
N LEU A 49 9.17 -3.97 3.77
CA LEU A 49 8.14 -5.01 3.78
C LEU A 49 7.09 -4.78 2.68
N ILE A 50 6.59 -3.56 2.58
CA ILE A 50 5.62 -3.16 1.55
C ILE A 50 6.15 -1.89 0.86
N PRO A 51 7.07 -2.02 -0.11
CA PRO A 51 7.69 -0.87 -0.73
C PRO A 51 6.67 0.08 -1.38
N ALA A 52 6.84 1.38 -1.15
CA ALA A 52 5.95 2.41 -1.66
C ALA A 52 5.77 2.37 -3.19
N ALA A 53 6.83 2.01 -3.92
CA ALA A 53 6.82 1.92 -5.39
C ALA A 53 5.81 0.88 -5.93
N PHE A 54 5.48 -0.13 -5.15
CA PHE A 54 4.59 -1.23 -5.55
C PHE A 54 3.23 -1.20 -4.84
N SER A 55 3.00 -0.21 -3.99
CA SER A 55 1.78 -0.12 -3.17
C SER A 55 1.16 1.28 -3.21
N SER A 56 1.57 2.18 -2.33
CA SER A 56 0.95 3.49 -2.21
C SER A 56 1.20 4.42 -3.40
N ALA A 57 2.38 4.38 -4.02
CA ALA A 57 2.69 5.27 -5.12
C ALA A 57 1.78 5.05 -6.35
N PRO A 58 1.61 3.82 -6.88
CA PRO A 58 0.69 3.59 -7.98
C PRO A 58 -0.77 3.86 -7.58
N TYR A 59 -1.18 3.55 -6.35
CA TYR A 59 -2.52 3.86 -5.87
C TYR A 59 -2.81 5.36 -5.92
N VAL A 60 -1.89 6.17 -5.37
CA VAL A 60 -2.03 7.64 -5.37
C VAL A 60 -2.02 8.22 -6.78
N ALA A 61 -1.17 7.68 -7.67
CA ALA A 61 -1.13 8.12 -9.06
C ALA A 61 -2.49 7.91 -9.75
N VAL A 62 -3.05 6.71 -9.66
CA VAL A 62 -4.37 6.41 -10.24
C VAL A 62 -5.48 7.27 -9.64
N ALA A 63 -5.47 7.47 -8.32
CA ALA A 63 -6.46 8.31 -7.65
C ALA A 63 -6.39 9.77 -8.13
N LYS A 64 -5.19 10.33 -8.28
CA LYS A 64 -4.98 11.69 -8.80
C LYS A 64 -5.40 11.83 -10.25
N ASP A 65 -5.08 10.85 -11.10
CA ASP A 65 -5.52 10.81 -12.50
C ASP A 65 -7.04 10.84 -12.64
N GLN A 66 -7.72 10.26 -11.66
CA GLN A 66 -9.19 10.27 -11.57
C GLN A 66 -9.75 11.53 -10.89
N GLY A 67 -8.93 12.54 -10.66
CA GLY A 67 -9.33 13.81 -10.06
C GLY A 67 -9.70 13.70 -8.57
N ARG A 68 -9.16 12.69 -7.85
CA ARG A 68 -9.42 12.53 -6.41
C ARG A 68 -8.54 13.45 -5.58
N ASN A 69 -9.08 13.96 -4.49
CA ASN A 69 -8.35 14.81 -3.54
C ASN A 69 -7.49 13.93 -2.62
N VAL A 70 -6.30 13.57 -3.10
CA VAL A 70 -5.35 12.72 -2.36
C VAL A 70 -4.05 13.48 -2.15
N CYS A 71 -3.68 13.67 -0.89
CA CYS A 71 -2.36 14.13 -0.48
C CYS A 71 -1.47 12.93 -0.17
N TYR A 72 -0.21 12.96 -0.60
CA TYR A 72 0.72 11.86 -0.40
C TYR A 72 1.94 12.33 0.40
N TRP A 73 2.04 11.90 1.65
CA TRP A 73 3.17 12.16 2.53
C TRP A 73 4.13 10.98 2.48
N ARG A 74 5.31 11.23 1.93
CA ARG A 74 6.40 10.25 1.88
C ARG A 74 7.40 10.61 2.96
N VAL A 75 7.50 9.77 3.98
CA VAL A 75 8.35 10.01 5.13
C VAL A 75 9.71 9.35 4.92
N HIS A 76 10.75 10.16 4.82
CA HIS A 76 12.13 9.68 4.73
C HIS A 76 12.55 9.00 6.02
N ASN A 77 13.42 8.01 5.92
CA ASN A 77 13.93 7.23 7.05
C ASN A 77 12.82 6.63 7.92
N ALA A 78 11.69 6.25 7.34
CA ALA A 78 10.61 5.56 8.02
C ALA A 78 10.39 4.17 7.42
N GLN A 79 10.19 3.19 8.28
CA GLN A 79 9.94 1.80 7.97
C GLN A 79 8.45 1.46 8.15
N HIS A 80 8.10 0.18 7.93
CA HIS A 80 6.74 -0.32 8.05
C HIS A 80 6.22 -0.31 9.51
N PHE A 81 7.08 -0.65 10.46
CA PHE A 81 6.72 -0.79 11.86
C PHE A 81 7.48 0.17 12.78
N ASP A 82 6.76 0.98 13.52
CA ASP A 82 7.33 1.80 14.59
C ASP A 82 7.75 0.98 15.83
N ALA A 83 7.21 -0.24 15.98
CA ALA A 83 7.50 -1.12 17.11
C ALA A 83 9.00 -1.41 17.29
N PHE A 84 9.78 -1.36 16.22
CA PHE A 84 11.22 -1.62 16.27
C PHE A 84 12.07 -0.39 16.60
N ILE A 85 11.50 0.80 16.67
CA ILE A 85 12.23 2.05 16.95
C ILE A 85 12.97 2.00 18.29
N ALA A 86 12.46 1.25 19.27
CA ALA A 86 13.12 1.09 20.57
C ALA A 86 14.46 0.29 20.49
N LEU A 87 14.71 -0.42 19.39
CA LEU A 87 15.94 -1.15 19.19
C LEU A 87 17.06 -0.19 18.76
N PRO A 88 18.27 -0.22 19.40
CA PRO A 88 19.34 0.74 19.09
C PRO A 88 19.73 0.82 17.62
N ALA A 89 19.74 -0.32 16.92
CA ALA A 89 20.04 -0.37 15.49
C ALA A 89 19.00 0.36 14.62
N TRP A 90 17.76 0.51 15.10
CA TRP A 90 16.68 1.19 14.43
C TRP A 90 16.57 2.66 14.83
N THR A 91 16.70 2.95 16.13
CA THR A 91 16.62 4.32 16.68
C THR A 91 17.60 5.27 15.98
N ASN A 92 18.77 4.78 15.62
CA ASN A 92 19.81 5.59 14.99
C ASN A 92 19.63 5.78 13.47
N ARG A 93 18.67 5.09 12.86
CA ARG A 93 18.47 5.07 11.40
C ARG A 93 17.11 5.57 10.97
N TYR A 94 16.09 5.33 11.78
CA TYR A 94 14.71 5.50 11.38
C TYR A 94 13.94 6.42 12.30
N VAL A 95 12.97 7.10 11.74
CA VAL A 95 12.01 7.93 12.46
C VAL A 95 10.68 7.19 12.58
N PRO A 96 9.89 7.43 13.64
CA PRO A 96 8.57 6.83 13.77
C PRO A 96 7.59 7.41 12.73
N LEU A 97 6.69 6.57 12.23
CA LEU A 97 5.67 6.95 11.26
C LEU A 97 4.38 7.47 11.92
N MET A 98 4.05 6.96 13.11
CA MET A 98 2.81 7.29 13.81
C MET A 98 2.61 8.80 14.11
N PRO A 99 3.64 9.60 14.47
CA PRO A 99 3.46 11.04 14.64
C PRO A 99 2.91 11.74 13.41
N TYR A 100 3.28 11.30 12.22
CA TYR A 100 2.72 11.84 10.96
C TYR A 100 1.26 11.47 10.78
N ALA A 101 0.85 10.26 11.22
CA ALA A 101 -0.55 9.84 11.20
C ALA A 101 -1.40 10.72 12.15
N TYR A 102 -0.91 11.01 13.34
CA TYR A 102 -1.60 11.92 14.27
C TYR A 102 -1.69 13.33 13.71
N HIS A 103 -0.60 13.85 13.15
CA HIS A 103 -0.63 15.16 12.50
C HIS A 103 -1.60 15.22 11.32
N ALA A 104 -1.72 14.13 10.56
CA ALA A 104 -2.69 14.06 9.47
C ALA A 104 -4.14 14.19 9.97
N LEU A 105 -4.46 13.65 11.14
CA LEU A 105 -5.78 13.80 11.75
C LEU A 105 -6.10 15.24 12.15
N ASP A 106 -5.07 16.04 12.43
CA ASP A 106 -5.25 17.45 12.82
C ASP A 106 -5.51 18.36 11.61
N VAL A 107 -5.20 17.90 10.38
CA VAL A 107 -5.26 18.73 9.16
C VAL A 107 -6.30 18.29 8.14
N VAL A 108 -7.06 17.23 8.42
CA VAL A 108 -8.12 16.70 7.53
C VAL A 108 -9.48 17.32 7.81
#